data_5d166224f48f64b003db4d646e19856e
#
_entry.id   5d166224f48f64b003db4d646e19856e
#
_cell.length_a   1.000
_cell.length_b   1.000
_cell.length_c   1.000
_cell.angle_alpha   90.00
_cell.angle_beta   90.00
_cell.angle_gamma   90.00
#
_symmetry.space_group_name_H-M   'P 1'
#
loop_
_entity.id
_entity.type
_entity.pdbx_description
1 polymer ?
#
loop_
_entity_poly.entity_id
_entity_poly.type
_entity_poly.pdbx_seq_one_letter_code
_entity_poly.pdbx_strand_id
1 'polypeptide(L)'
;RQRQMCIRDRYVAKLDSMFSEQRYWHGNEPCHQVAYMFNYAGEPWKTQRAVRHVMETEYLNEPGGLSGNDDAGQMSAWYMFAAMGFYPVCPGTPYYILASPSFPSFTLNLESGKKFTVKARNASQKNIYIQSATLNGKPYTRNYITHQDIVNGGVMEFVMGDKPNKEWGAAAEDCPPTLIE
;
A
#
# COMPACT_ATOMS: atom_id res chain seq x y z
N ARG A 1 -0.65 -27.22 -4.96
CA ARG A 1 -1.70 -26.20 -4.71
C ARG A 1 -2.12 -26.15 -3.23
N GLN A 2 -2.57 -27.27 -2.65
CA GLN A 2 -3.05 -27.34 -1.25
C GLN A 2 -1.97 -26.94 -0.22
N ARG A 3 -0.71 -27.38 -0.41
CA ARG A 3 0.42 -27.03 0.46
C ARG A 3 0.77 -25.52 0.40
N GLN A 4 0.70 -24.91 -0.77
CA GLN A 4 0.92 -23.46 -0.94
C GLN A 4 -0.19 -22.65 -0.28
N MET A 5 -1.45 -23.08 -0.37
CA MET A 5 -2.56 -22.45 0.35
C MET A 5 -2.36 -22.49 1.87
N CYS A 6 -1.99 -23.65 2.44
CA CYS A 6 -1.73 -23.78 3.87
C CYS A 6 -0.57 -22.89 4.36
N ILE A 7 0.48 -22.71 3.54
CA ILE A 7 1.61 -21.82 3.86
C ILE A 7 1.15 -20.37 3.84
N ARG A 8 0.40 -19.97 2.79
CA ARG A 8 -0.16 -18.63 2.67
C ARG A 8 -1.07 -18.28 3.83
N ASP A 9 -2.02 -19.14 4.17
CA ASP A 9 -2.97 -18.92 5.25
C ASP A 9 -2.27 -18.78 6.60
N ARG A 10 -1.25 -19.61 6.86
CA ARG A 10 -0.42 -19.50 8.07
C ARG A 10 0.41 -18.22 8.10
N TYR A 11 0.91 -17.77 6.95
CA TYR A 11 1.64 -16.52 6.81
C TYR A 11 0.73 -15.32 7.12
N VAL A 12 -0.46 -15.29 6.50
CA VAL A 12 -1.46 -14.24 6.73
C VAL A 12 -1.88 -14.22 8.21
N ALA A 13 -2.13 -15.38 8.82
CA ALA A 13 -2.48 -15.46 10.23
C ALA A 13 -1.38 -14.91 11.15
N LYS A 14 -0.11 -15.17 10.84
CA LYS A 14 1.02 -14.58 11.58
C LYS A 14 1.12 -13.06 11.42
N LEU A 15 0.90 -12.54 10.21
CA LEU A 15 0.85 -11.10 10.01
C LEU A 15 -0.32 -10.46 10.77
N ASP A 16 -1.51 -11.06 10.70
CA ASP A 16 -2.66 -10.58 11.47
C ASP A 16 -2.38 -10.55 12.97
N SER A 17 -1.76 -11.62 13.53
CA SER A 17 -1.43 -11.66 14.96
C SER A 17 -0.40 -10.58 15.34
N MET A 18 0.53 -10.25 14.46
CA MET A 18 1.52 -9.20 14.71
C MET A 18 0.86 -7.83 14.94
N PHE A 19 -0.19 -7.51 14.16
CA PHE A 19 -0.93 -6.26 14.34
C PHE A 19 -1.96 -6.34 15.48
N SER A 20 -2.73 -7.43 15.59
CA SER A 20 -3.79 -7.57 16.58
C SER A 20 -3.27 -7.73 18.02
N GLU A 21 -2.09 -8.30 18.20
CA GLU A 21 -1.43 -8.48 19.49
C GLU A 21 -0.46 -7.34 19.82
N GLN A 22 -0.51 -6.23 19.07
CA GLN A 22 0.36 -5.04 19.25
C GLN A 22 1.86 -5.35 19.28
N ARG A 23 2.29 -6.34 18.49
CA ARG A 23 3.71 -6.69 18.32
C ARG A 23 4.40 -5.92 17.22
N TYR A 24 3.64 -5.20 16.41
CA TYR A 24 4.17 -4.30 15.38
C TYR A 24 4.52 -2.96 16.01
N TRP A 25 5.74 -2.52 15.79
CA TRP A 25 6.16 -1.17 16.14
C TRP A 25 6.78 -0.49 14.91
N HIS A 26 6.19 0.63 14.53
CA HIS A 26 6.53 1.32 13.29
C HIS A 26 7.81 2.17 13.40
N GLY A 27 8.23 2.54 14.59
CA GLY A 27 9.36 3.42 14.84
C GLY A 27 10.74 2.85 14.52
N ASN A 28 10.82 1.73 13.77
CA ASN A 28 12.08 1.12 13.33
C ASN A 28 11.95 0.67 11.86
N GLU A 29 12.86 1.10 10.98
CA GLU A 29 12.78 0.94 9.52
C GLU A 29 12.63 -0.51 9.05
N PRO A 30 13.25 -1.54 9.65
CA PRO A 30 13.04 -2.92 9.22
C PRO A 30 11.58 -3.38 9.26
N CYS A 31 10.70 -2.64 9.97
CA CYS A 31 9.27 -2.95 10.04
C CYS A 31 8.44 -2.28 8.95
N HIS A 32 8.96 -1.28 8.25
CA HIS A 32 8.19 -0.42 7.34
C HIS A 32 7.50 -1.18 6.19
N GLN A 33 8.13 -2.23 5.67
CA GLN A 33 7.55 -3.07 4.61
C GLN A 33 6.46 -4.01 5.12
N VAL A 34 6.42 -4.33 6.41
CA VAL A 34 5.56 -5.41 6.96
C VAL A 34 4.07 -5.13 6.73
N ALA A 35 3.63 -3.87 6.85
CA ALA A 35 2.25 -3.49 6.61
C ALA A 35 1.78 -3.78 5.16
N TYR A 36 2.70 -3.87 4.20
CA TYR A 36 2.43 -4.13 2.79
C TYR A 36 2.51 -5.60 2.39
N MET A 37 2.96 -6.47 3.30
CA MET A 37 3.22 -7.88 2.98
C MET A 37 1.96 -8.70 2.70
N PHE A 38 0.78 -8.22 3.10
CA PHE A 38 -0.49 -8.89 2.78
C PHE A 38 -0.79 -8.90 1.27
N ASN A 39 -0.28 -7.94 0.50
CA ASN A 39 -0.44 -7.90 -0.96
C ASN A 39 0.20 -9.12 -1.63
N TYR A 40 1.36 -9.56 -1.15
CA TYR A 40 2.04 -10.76 -1.66
C TYR A 40 1.28 -12.06 -1.35
N ALA A 41 0.39 -12.01 -0.37
CA ALA A 41 -0.48 -13.13 0.00
C ALA A 41 -1.89 -13.05 -0.62
N GLY A 42 -2.16 -12.06 -1.49
CA GLY A 42 -3.47 -11.88 -2.10
C GLY A 42 -4.55 -11.37 -1.14
N GLU A 43 -4.13 -10.64 -0.10
CA GLU A 43 -5.02 -10.02 0.90
C GLU A 43 -4.84 -8.49 0.97
N PRO A 44 -4.89 -7.77 -0.19
CA PRO A 44 -4.56 -6.34 -0.23
C PRO A 44 -5.47 -5.47 0.65
N TRP A 45 -6.69 -5.89 0.90
CA TRP A 45 -7.59 -5.19 1.82
C TRP A 45 -7.04 -5.11 3.25
N LYS A 46 -6.23 -6.10 3.68
CA LYS A 46 -5.54 -6.07 4.98
C LYS A 46 -4.40 -5.07 5.00
N THR A 47 -3.64 -4.95 3.92
CA THR A 47 -2.66 -3.87 3.74
C THR A 47 -3.33 -2.50 3.87
N GLN A 48 -4.46 -2.30 3.18
CA GLN A 48 -5.19 -1.02 3.21
C GLN A 48 -5.57 -0.64 4.65
N ARG A 49 -6.06 -1.61 5.42
CA ARG A 49 -6.38 -1.42 6.84
C ARG A 49 -5.13 -1.16 7.70
N ALA A 50 -4.09 -1.98 7.53
CA ALA A 50 -2.86 -1.88 8.33
C ALA A 50 -2.14 -0.55 8.10
N VAL A 51 -1.97 -0.13 6.84
CA VAL A 51 -1.32 1.12 6.47
C VAL A 51 -2.08 2.33 7.02
N ARG A 52 -3.42 2.35 6.90
CA ARG A 52 -4.24 3.44 7.46
C ARG A 52 -4.13 3.48 8.98
N HIS A 53 -4.16 2.34 9.64
CA HIS A 53 -3.99 2.25 11.09
C HIS A 53 -2.63 2.82 11.53
N VAL A 54 -1.53 2.41 10.89
CA VAL A 54 -0.18 2.92 11.18
C VAL A 54 -0.11 4.43 10.99
N MET A 55 -0.66 4.97 9.89
CA MET A 55 -0.67 6.41 9.65
C MET A 55 -1.42 7.20 10.72
N GLU A 56 -2.46 6.61 11.31
CA GLU A 56 -3.29 7.26 12.32
C GLU A 56 -2.72 7.14 13.74
N THR A 57 -1.93 6.10 14.03
CA THR A 57 -1.44 5.81 15.38
C THR A 57 0.03 6.14 15.61
N GLU A 58 0.86 6.11 14.55
CA GLU A 58 2.31 6.25 14.66
C GLU A 58 2.82 7.63 14.21
N TYR A 59 1.91 8.47 13.70
CA TYR A 59 2.22 9.83 13.23
C TYR A 59 1.22 10.83 13.82
N LEU A 60 1.72 11.77 14.62
CA LEU A 60 0.92 12.81 15.24
C LEU A 60 1.30 14.18 14.67
N ASN A 61 0.33 15.10 14.63
CA ASN A 61 0.56 16.47 14.16
C ASN A 61 1.11 17.35 15.31
N GLU A 62 2.30 17.02 15.81
CA GLU A 62 2.99 17.72 16.87
C GLU A 62 4.52 17.58 16.74
N PRO A 63 5.36 18.40 17.38
CA PRO A 63 6.82 18.35 17.22
C PRO A 63 7.47 17.00 17.56
N GLY A 64 6.89 16.20 18.46
CA GLY A 64 7.36 14.86 18.80
C GLY A 64 6.51 13.77 18.15
N GLY A 65 5.86 14.03 17.03
CA GLY A 65 4.79 13.21 16.46
C GLY A 65 5.21 11.94 15.74
N LEU A 66 6.49 11.57 15.73
CA LEU A 66 6.97 10.28 15.20
C LEU A 66 7.13 9.27 16.33
N SER A 67 6.69 8.05 16.13
CA SER A 67 6.84 6.97 17.12
C SER A 67 8.28 6.47 17.30
N GLY A 68 9.20 6.87 16.43
CA GLY A 68 10.63 6.54 16.45
C GLY A 68 11.46 7.68 15.85
N ASN A 69 12.73 7.40 15.56
CA ASN A 69 13.59 8.33 14.86
C ASN A 69 13.19 8.46 13.40
N ASP A 70 13.31 9.65 12.83
CA ASP A 70 13.00 9.88 11.40
C ASP A 70 14.00 9.19 10.45
N ASP A 71 15.20 8.84 10.95
CA ASP A 71 16.25 8.09 10.24
C ASP A 71 16.52 8.65 8.84
N ALA A 72 17.08 9.85 8.81
CA ALA A 72 17.39 10.58 7.58
C ALA A 72 16.18 10.80 6.64
N GLY A 73 14.98 10.88 7.19
CA GLY A 73 13.75 11.11 6.44
C GLY A 73 12.96 9.84 6.09
N GLN A 74 13.37 8.66 6.57
CA GLN A 74 12.72 7.40 6.23
C GLN A 74 11.28 7.32 6.76
N MET A 75 11.02 7.73 8.01
CA MET A 75 9.67 7.77 8.58
C MET A 75 8.77 8.76 7.81
N SER A 76 9.28 9.96 7.56
CA SER A 76 8.56 10.97 6.79
C SER A 76 8.27 10.53 5.36
N ALA A 77 9.23 9.89 4.68
CA ALA A 77 9.05 9.35 3.34
C ALA A 77 8.01 8.23 3.31
N TRP A 78 8.03 7.34 4.32
CA TRP A 78 7.02 6.27 4.43
C TRP A 78 5.61 6.85 4.53
N TYR A 79 5.42 7.87 5.39
CA TYR A 79 4.12 8.54 5.52
C TYR A 79 3.66 9.16 4.20
N MET A 80 4.55 9.85 3.49
CA MET A 80 4.23 10.47 2.19
C MET A 80 3.81 9.43 1.16
N PHE A 81 4.57 8.35 1.02
CA PHE A 81 4.22 7.26 0.11
C PHE A 81 2.91 6.58 0.52
N ALA A 82 2.74 6.27 1.80
CA ALA A 82 1.51 5.67 2.32
C ALA A 82 0.29 6.56 2.05
N ALA A 83 0.41 7.88 2.26
CA ALA A 83 -0.64 8.85 1.98
C ALA A 83 -0.98 8.95 0.48
N MET A 84 0.02 8.75 -0.40
CA MET A 84 -0.17 8.63 -1.84
C MET A 84 -0.85 7.30 -2.25
N GLY A 85 -0.83 6.30 -1.37
CA GLY A 85 -1.48 5.00 -1.58
C GLY A 85 -0.61 3.94 -2.23
N PHE A 86 0.71 4.08 -2.19
CA PHE A 86 1.66 3.05 -2.64
C PHE A 86 3.01 3.20 -1.94
N TYR A 87 3.81 2.12 -1.91
CA TYR A 87 5.11 2.12 -1.24
C TYR A 87 6.11 1.19 -1.95
N PRO A 88 7.40 1.62 -2.11
CA PRO A 88 8.46 0.79 -2.66
C PRO A 88 9.00 -0.16 -1.59
N VAL A 89 8.35 -1.30 -1.39
CA VAL A 89 8.66 -2.27 -0.33
C VAL A 89 10.08 -2.83 -0.43
N CYS A 90 10.58 -3.01 -1.65
CA CYS A 90 11.91 -3.56 -1.90
C CYS A 90 12.69 -2.61 -2.82
N PRO A 91 13.62 -1.81 -2.29
CA PRO A 91 14.50 -0.97 -3.11
C PRO A 91 15.26 -1.81 -4.14
N GLY A 92 15.37 -1.29 -5.37
CA GLY A 92 16.00 -2.01 -6.48
C GLY A 92 15.04 -2.87 -7.30
N THR A 93 13.77 -2.99 -6.91
CA THR A 93 12.71 -3.55 -7.76
C THR A 93 11.84 -2.43 -8.33
N PRO A 94 11.26 -2.61 -9.53
CA PRO A 94 10.44 -1.58 -10.15
C PRO A 94 8.98 -1.57 -9.66
N TYR A 95 8.69 -2.18 -8.52
CA TYR A 95 7.32 -2.38 -8.04
C TYR A 95 7.01 -1.50 -6.83
N TYR A 96 5.85 -0.85 -6.87
CA TYR A 96 5.26 -0.13 -5.74
C TYR A 96 3.97 -0.84 -5.33
N ILE A 97 3.87 -1.21 -4.08
CA ILE A 97 2.74 -1.97 -3.54
C ILE A 97 1.60 -1.01 -3.22
N LEU A 98 0.41 -1.28 -3.75
CA LEU A 98 -0.76 -0.43 -3.57
C LEU A 98 -1.39 -0.62 -2.19
N ALA A 99 -1.81 0.50 -1.62
CA ALA A 99 -2.52 0.57 -0.34
C ALA A 99 -3.71 1.56 -0.44
N SER A 100 -4.11 2.14 0.68
CA SER A 100 -5.25 3.07 0.76
C SER A 100 -4.79 4.52 0.66
N PRO A 101 -5.02 5.23 -0.46
CA PRO A 101 -4.74 6.66 -0.55
C PRO A 101 -5.49 7.45 0.51
N SER A 102 -4.83 8.45 1.12
CA SER A 102 -5.44 9.34 2.12
C SER A 102 -6.03 10.60 1.52
N PHE A 103 -5.56 11.00 0.35
CA PHE A 103 -6.02 12.20 -0.34
C PHE A 103 -7.02 11.85 -1.45
N PRO A 104 -8.03 12.70 -1.68
CA PRO A 104 -8.94 12.54 -2.80
C PRO A 104 -8.24 12.58 -4.17
N SER A 105 -7.14 13.32 -4.25
CA SER A 105 -6.28 13.37 -5.44
C SER A 105 -4.92 13.97 -5.11
N PHE A 106 -3.88 13.50 -5.82
CA PHE A 106 -2.58 14.17 -5.88
C PHE A 106 -1.95 13.98 -7.26
N THR A 107 -0.94 14.78 -7.57
CA THR A 107 -0.24 14.71 -8.86
C THR A 107 1.27 14.78 -8.63
N LEU A 108 2.00 13.83 -9.19
CA LEU A 108 3.45 13.87 -9.32
C LEU A 108 3.81 14.59 -10.62
N ASN A 109 4.55 15.69 -10.52
CA ASN A 109 5.15 16.36 -11.66
C ASN A 109 6.54 15.76 -11.87
N LEU A 110 6.73 15.07 -12.98
CA LEU A 110 7.96 14.36 -13.29
C LEU A 110 8.95 15.29 -13.99
N GLU A 111 10.25 15.04 -13.84
CA GLU A 111 11.31 15.80 -14.52
C GLU A 111 11.17 15.79 -16.04
N SER A 112 10.62 14.73 -16.60
CA SER A 112 10.28 14.61 -18.03
C SER A 112 9.19 15.58 -18.51
N GLY A 113 8.59 16.36 -17.59
CA GLY A 113 7.41 17.20 -17.88
C GLY A 113 6.09 16.45 -17.89
N LYS A 114 6.10 15.12 -17.81
CA LYS A 114 4.88 14.32 -17.68
C LYS A 114 4.30 14.44 -16.28
N LYS A 115 3.03 14.04 -16.14
CA LYS A 115 2.32 14.04 -14.85
C LYS A 115 1.72 12.66 -14.59
N PHE A 116 1.87 12.18 -13.38
CA PHE A 116 1.15 11.01 -12.89
C PHE A 116 0.19 11.45 -11.79
N THR A 117 -1.10 11.23 -12.01
CA THR A 117 -2.15 11.64 -11.08
C THR A 117 -2.84 10.42 -10.48
N VAL A 118 -2.98 10.41 -9.16
CA VAL A 118 -3.84 9.45 -8.46
C VAL A 118 -5.12 10.17 -8.04
N LYS A 119 -6.26 9.55 -8.29
CA LYS A 119 -7.57 9.99 -7.84
C LYS A 119 -8.21 8.88 -7.00
N ALA A 120 -8.69 9.23 -5.83
CA ALA A 120 -9.36 8.29 -4.94
C ALA A 120 -10.80 8.80 -4.66
N ARG A 121 -11.73 8.39 -5.51
CA ARG A 121 -13.15 8.77 -5.36
C ARG A 121 -13.70 8.20 -4.06
N ASN A 122 -14.43 9.03 -3.31
CA ASN A 122 -15.03 8.69 -2.03
C ASN A 122 -14.01 8.40 -0.92
N ALA A 123 -12.72 8.68 -1.10
CA ALA A 123 -11.73 8.51 -0.03
C ALA A 123 -12.10 9.34 1.19
N SER A 124 -12.04 8.72 2.36
CA SER A 124 -12.33 9.36 3.65
C SER A 124 -11.68 8.55 4.77
N GLN A 125 -11.81 8.98 6.03
CA GLN A 125 -11.38 8.20 7.19
C GLN A 125 -12.12 6.85 7.30
N LYS A 126 -13.34 6.75 6.76
CA LYS A 126 -14.15 5.53 6.79
C LYS A 126 -13.97 4.69 5.51
N ASN A 127 -13.92 5.35 4.37
CA ASN A 127 -13.81 4.68 3.07
C ASN A 127 -12.33 4.44 2.73
N ILE A 128 -11.76 3.42 3.32
CA ILE A 128 -10.34 3.08 3.21
C ILE A 128 -10.05 1.91 2.27
N TYR A 129 -11.09 1.20 1.81
CA TYR A 129 -10.93 -0.01 1.00
C TYR A 129 -11.15 0.28 -0.47
N ILE A 130 -10.22 -0.18 -1.30
CA ILE A 130 -10.33 -0.10 -2.76
C ILE A 130 -11.42 -1.07 -3.22
N GLN A 131 -12.44 -0.54 -3.91
CA GLN A 131 -13.51 -1.32 -4.51
C GLN A 131 -13.19 -1.67 -5.97
N SER A 132 -12.59 -0.74 -6.68
CA SER A 132 -12.11 -0.95 -8.05
C SER A 132 -11.00 0.06 -8.37
N ALA A 133 -10.21 -0.24 -9.41
CA ALA A 133 -9.18 0.65 -9.90
C ALA A 133 -9.16 0.69 -11.43
N THR A 134 -8.70 1.82 -11.99
CA THR A 134 -8.37 1.94 -13.40
C THR A 134 -7.03 2.64 -13.56
N LEU A 135 -6.27 2.25 -14.59
CA LEU A 135 -5.07 2.95 -15.04
C LEU A 135 -5.30 3.46 -16.46
N ASN A 136 -5.26 4.78 -16.64
CA ASN A 136 -5.55 5.43 -17.92
C ASN A 136 -6.91 5.00 -18.52
N GLY A 137 -7.94 4.88 -17.66
CA GLY A 137 -9.30 4.50 -18.03
C GLY A 137 -9.51 2.99 -18.28
N LYS A 138 -8.48 2.17 -18.21
CA LYS A 138 -8.60 0.71 -18.35
C LYS A 138 -8.70 0.05 -16.97
N PRO A 139 -9.54 -0.98 -16.80
CA PRO A 139 -9.61 -1.72 -15.54
C PRO A 139 -8.22 -2.22 -15.08
N TYR A 140 -7.94 -2.06 -13.79
CA TYR A 140 -6.67 -2.42 -13.19
C TYR A 140 -6.90 -3.28 -11.95
N THR A 141 -6.51 -4.55 -12.02
CA THR A 141 -6.75 -5.54 -10.97
C THR A 141 -5.53 -5.78 -10.09
N ARG A 142 -4.31 -5.47 -10.60
CA ARG A 142 -3.08 -5.68 -9.85
C ARG A 142 -3.05 -4.87 -8.56
N ASN A 143 -2.57 -5.49 -7.50
CA ASN A 143 -2.40 -4.82 -6.21
C ASN A 143 -1.01 -4.16 -6.04
N TYR A 144 -0.32 -3.90 -7.15
CA TYR A 144 0.93 -3.16 -7.27
C TYR A 144 0.93 -2.35 -8.57
N ILE A 145 1.83 -1.35 -8.66
CA ILE A 145 2.08 -0.55 -9.87
C ILE A 145 3.58 -0.55 -10.16
N THR A 146 3.96 -0.44 -11.43
CA THR A 146 5.37 -0.41 -11.81
C THR A 146 5.92 1.02 -11.86
N HIS A 147 7.24 1.16 -11.67
CA HIS A 147 7.92 2.43 -11.88
C HIS A 147 7.67 2.99 -13.29
N GLN A 148 7.63 2.09 -14.30
CA GLN A 148 7.36 2.49 -15.68
C GLN A 148 5.95 3.09 -15.86
N ASP A 149 4.95 2.57 -15.15
CA ASP A 149 3.59 3.14 -15.19
C ASP A 149 3.59 4.57 -14.66
N ILE A 150 4.37 4.85 -13.61
CA ILE A 150 4.48 6.19 -13.03
C ILE A 150 5.20 7.14 -14.00
N VAL A 151 6.40 6.77 -14.49
CA VAL A 151 7.23 7.67 -15.31
C VAL A 151 6.68 7.89 -16.72
N ASN A 152 5.83 6.99 -17.20
CA ASN A 152 5.07 7.22 -18.43
C ASN A 152 4.03 8.34 -18.29
N GLY A 153 3.68 8.68 -17.06
CA GLY A 153 2.58 9.59 -16.76
C GLY A 153 1.21 8.94 -16.96
N GLY A 154 0.17 9.63 -16.55
CA GLY A 154 -1.20 9.15 -16.69
C GLY A 154 -2.02 9.32 -15.43
N VAL A 155 -3.13 8.58 -15.35
CA VAL A 155 -4.10 8.70 -14.26
C VAL A 155 -4.41 7.31 -13.70
N MET A 156 -4.16 7.12 -12.41
CA MET A 156 -4.63 6.00 -11.61
C MET A 156 -5.86 6.45 -10.84
N GLU A 157 -6.98 5.77 -11.03
CA GLU A 157 -8.22 6.10 -10.32
C GLU A 157 -8.66 4.91 -9.47
N PHE A 158 -8.98 5.20 -8.21
CA PHE A 158 -9.57 4.26 -7.26
C PHE A 158 -11.00 4.66 -6.93
N VAL A 159 -11.87 3.70 -6.76
CA VAL A 159 -13.17 3.87 -6.09
C VAL A 159 -13.02 3.28 -4.69
N MET A 160 -13.23 4.12 -3.68
CA MET A 160 -13.04 3.74 -2.27
C MET A 160 -14.40 3.45 -1.61
N GLY A 161 -14.39 2.52 -0.65
CA GLY A 161 -15.57 2.15 0.14
C GLY A 161 -15.22 1.81 1.58
N ASP A 162 -16.26 1.62 2.41
CA ASP A 162 -16.14 1.35 3.84
C ASP A 162 -16.06 -0.15 4.19
N LYS A 163 -16.24 -1.02 3.21
CA LYS A 163 -16.19 -2.47 3.40
C LYS A 163 -15.01 -3.08 2.68
N PRO A 164 -14.30 -4.05 3.29
CA PRO A 164 -13.22 -4.79 2.64
C PRO A 164 -13.69 -5.44 1.34
N ASN A 165 -13.01 -5.15 0.23
CA ASN A 165 -13.15 -5.91 -1.00
C ASN A 165 -12.09 -7.01 -1.01
N LYS A 166 -12.52 -8.27 -0.88
CA LYS A 166 -11.65 -9.44 -0.80
C LYS A 166 -11.32 -10.03 -2.18
N GLU A 167 -11.89 -9.47 -3.24
CA GLU A 167 -11.71 -9.98 -4.61
C GLU A 167 -10.72 -9.13 -5.39
N TRP A 168 -10.73 -7.81 -5.21
CA TRP A 168 -9.81 -6.92 -5.91
C TRP A 168 -8.35 -7.17 -5.52
N GLY A 169 -7.52 -7.48 -6.51
CA GLY A 169 -6.09 -7.72 -6.33
C GLY A 169 -5.74 -9.01 -5.57
N ALA A 170 -6.69 -9.94 -5.43
CA ALA A 170 -6.50 -11.19 -4.67
C ALA A 170 -6.02 -12.37 -5.54
N ALA A 171 -6.18 -12.28 -6.86
CA ALA A 171 -5.71 -13.32 -7.77
C ALA A 171 -4.17 -13.41 -7.76
N ALA A 172 -3.63 -14.59 -7.98
CA ALA A 172 -2.18 -14.81 -7.93
C ALA A 172 -1.42 -13.94 -8.96
N GLU A 173 -1.99 -13.76 -10.13
CA GLU A 173 -1.47 -12.91 -11.22
C GLU A 173 -1.54 -11.41 -10.92
N ASP A 174 -2.36 -11.01 -9.96
CA ASP A 174 -2.50 -9.62 -9.52
C ASP A 174 -1.56 -9.27 -8.35
N CYS A 175 -0.91 -10.27 -7.75
CA CYS A 175 0.05 -10.07 -6.67
C CYS A 175 1.41 -9.59 -7.22
N PRO A 176 2.20 -8.86 -6.40
CA PRO A 176 3.53 -8.44 -6.80
C PRO A 176 4.41 -9.66 -7.12
N PRO A 177 5.23 -9.60 -8.18
CA PRO A 177 6.19 -10.65 -8.47
C PRO A 177 7.15 -10.87 -7.30
N THR A 178 7.49 -12.12 -7.03
CA THR A 178 8.54 -12.48 -6.08
C THR A 178 9.86 -12.64 -6.83
N LEU A 179 10.97 -12.28 -6.19
CA LEU A 179 12.33 -12.43 -6.77
C LEU A 179 12.84 -13.89 -6.72
N ILE A 180 12.05 -14.80 -6.18
CA ILE A 180 12.38 -16.22 -6.04
C ILE A 180 11.44 -16.97 -6.98
N GLU A 181 11.98 -17.49 -8.09
CA GLU A 181 11.35 -18.49 -8.93
C GLU A 181 11.34 -19.88 -8.25
#